data_994fc782eb65711fa290393bd17f836a
#
_entry.id   994fc782eb65711fa290393bd17f836a
#
_cell.length_a   1.000
_cell.length_b   1.000
_cell.length_c   1.000
_cell.angle_alpha   90.00
_cell.angle_beta   90.00
_cell.angle_gamma   90.00
#
_symmetry.space_group_name_H-M   'P 1'
#
loop_
_entity.id
_entity.type
_entity.pdbx_description
1 polymer ?
#
loop_
_entity_poly.entity_id
_entity_poly.type
_entity_poly.pdbx_seq_one_letter_code
_entity_poly.pdbx_strand_id
1 'polypeptide(L)'
;KQVVQQLLISLLSGGNCLLTGAPGLAKTLLVKTIAQLFDLQFNRIQFTPDLMPADITGTEVLEEDSSGARTMRFIPGPIFANVLLADEINRTPPKTQSALLEAMQEHQVTAAGRRYPLDEPFFVLATQNPIEMEGTYPLPEAQLDRFMFNVLIEYLSEDDETRVVTQTTSERPAPVQPLFNGQTLLEFHEVVRRVPIAEEVARYAVRLAAASRPGQAGTPDFINEYVS
;
A
#
# COMPACT_ATOMS: atom_id res chain seq x y z
N LYS A 1 2.40 -18.56 -1.78
CA LYS A 1 1.22 -18.60 -2.68
C LYS A 1 0.08 -17.74 -2.14
N GLN A 2 -0.29 -17.85 -0.87
CA GLN A 2 -1.37 -17.09 -0.23
C GLN A 2 -1.12 -15.57 -0.27
N VAL A 3 0.08 -15.11 0.05
CA VAL A 3 0.49 -13.69 -0.01
C VAL A 3 0.22 -13.10 -1.40
N VAL A 4 0.68 -13.77 -2.46
CA VAL A 4 0.46 -13.31 -3.85
C VAL A 4 -1.03 -13.22 -4.17
N GLN A 5 -1.81 -14.19 -3.73
CA GLN A 5 -3.27 -14.21 -3.93
C GLN A 5 -3.96 -13.03 -3.24
N GLN A 6 -3.61 -12.74 -1.99
CA GLN A 6 -4.17 -11.60 -1.24
C GLN A 6 -3.81 -10.26 -1.90
N LEU A 7 -2.57 -10.10 -2.36
CA LEU A 7 -2.15 -8.89 -3.07
C LEU A 7 -2.91 -8.71 -4.40
N LEU A 8 -3.08 -9.80 -5.16
CA LEU A 8 -3.86 -9.74 -6.41
C LEU A 8 -5.34 -9.43 -6.15
N ILE A 9 -5.94 -10.00 -5.10
CA ILE A 9 -7.32 -9.68 -4.70
C ILE A 9 -7.43 -8.18 -4.39
N SER A 10 -6.52 -7.62 -3.60
CA SER A 10 -6.54 -6.18 -3.30
C SER A 10 -6.39 -5.33 -4.55
N LEU A 11 -5.41 -5.63 -5.39
CA LEU A 11 -5.17 -4.89 -6.61
C LEU A 11 -6.40 -4.93 -7.54
N LEU A 12 -6.98 -6.11 -7.75
CA LEU A 12 -8.16 -6.30 -8.61
C LEU A 12 -9.46 -5.72 -8.03
N SER A 13 -9.47 -5.44 -6.73
CA SER A 13 -10.62 -4.81 -6.03
C SER A 13 -10.42 -3.33 -5.78
N GLY A 14 -9.29 -2.75 -6.17
CA GLY A 14 -8.95 -1.34 -5.92
C GLY A 14 -8.65 -1.02 -4.45
N GLY A 15 -8.18 -2.01 -3.67
CA GLY A 15 -7.84 -1.84 -2.25
C GLY A 15 -6.34 -1.80 -2.01
N ASN A 16 -5.91 -1.09 -0.97
CA ASN A 16 -4.51 -1.04 -0.56
C ASN A 16 -4.14 -2.21 0.38
N CYS A 17 -2.86 -2.53 0.50
CA CYS A 17 -2.37 -3.60 1.38
C CYS A 17 -1.30 -3.12 2.34
N LEU A 18 -1.35 -3.65 3.56
CA LEU A 18 -0.26 -3.58 4.53
C LEU A 18 0.46 -4.94 4.56
N LEU A 19 1.78 -4.93 4.40
CA LEU A 19 2.64 -6.11 4.49
C LEU A 19 3.40 -6.08 5.80
N THR A 20 3.10 -7.00 6.69
CA THR A 20 3.79 -7.15 7.97
C THR A 20 4.74 -8.33 7.91
N GLY A 21 6.02 -8.10 8.15
CA GLY A 21 7.03 -9.17 8.14
C GLY A 21 8.45 -8.65 8.21
N ALA A 22 9.39 -9.54 8.51
CA ALA A 22 10.81 -9.25 8.65
C ALA A 22 11.41 -8.64 7.36
N PRO A 23 12.51 -7.89 7.47
CA PRO A 23 13.26 -7.43 6.30
C PRO A 23 13.84 -8.61 5.50
N GLY A 24 14.18 -8.39 4.25
CA GLY A 24 14.82 -9.41 3.42
C GLY A 24 13.89 -10.44 2.75
N LEU A 25 12.57 -10.37 2.98
CA LEU A 25 11.59 -11.32 2.42
C LEU A 25 11.09 -10.96 1.00
N ALA A 26 11.93 -10.32 0.19
CA ALA A 26 11.69 -9.98 -1.21
C ALA A 26 10.40 -9.16 -1.49
N LYS A 27 9.90 -8.40 -0.50
CA LYS A 27 8.68 -7.57 -0.64
C LYS A 27 8.75 -6.63 -1.83
N THR A 28 9.88 -5.92 -2.01
CA THR A 28 10.09 -4.99 -3.14
C THR A 28 10.05 -5.71 -4.49
N LEU A 29 10.66 -6.89 -4.60
CA LEU A 29 10.64 -7.67 -5.84
C LEU A 29 9.21 -8.10 -6.19
N LEU A 30 8.45 -8.55 -5.21
CA LEU A 30 7.06 -8.98 -5.37
C LEU A 30 6.20 -7.83 -5.92
N VAL A 31 6.26 -6.65 -5.27
CA VAL A 31 5.47 -5.47 -5.68
C VAL A 31 5.86 -4.98 -7.07
N LYS A 32 7.16 -4.89 -7.33
CA LYS A 32 7.68 -4.49 -8.64
C LYS A 32 7.23 -5.46 -9.75
N THR A 33 7.24 -6.75 -9.47
CA THR A 33 6.78 -7.78 -10.43
C THR A 33 5.29 -7.62 -10.73
N ILE A 34 4.46 -7.34 -9.72
CA ILE A 34 3.03 -7.08 -9.91
C ILE A 34 2.82 -5.83 -10.78
N ALA A 35 3.53 -4.75 -10.50
CA ALA A 35 3.44 -3.54 -11.31
C ALA A 35 3.82 -3.80 -12.78
N GLN A 36 4.87 -4.57 -13.03
CA GLN A 36 5.31 -4.96 -14.38
C GLN A 36 4.26 -5.80 -15.12
N LEU A 37 3.56 -6.70 -14.43
CA LEU A 37 2.50 -7.53 -15.04
C LEU A 37 1.34 -6.71 -15.59
N PHE A 38 1.07 -5.55 -14.99
CA PHE A 38 -0.02 -4.64 -15.38
C PHE A 38 0.47 -3.39 -16.12
N ASP A 39 1.73 -3.36 -16.53
CA ASP A 39 2.36 -2.20 -17.20
C ASP A 39 2.12 -0.89 -16.45
N LEU A 40 2.31 -0.92 -15.13
CA LEU A 40 2.07 0.19 -14.21
C LEU A 40 3.39 0.85 -13.78
N GLN A 41 3.37 2.16 -13.64
CA GLN A 41 4.50 2.90 -13.08
C GLN A 41 4.65 2.56 -11.60
N PHE A 42 5.87 2.10 -11.22
CA PHE A 42 6.22 1.71 -9.86
C PHE A 42 7.21 2.69 -9.25
N ASN A 43 6.89 3.16 -8.03
CA ASN A 43 7.83 3.90 -7.19
C ASN A 43 7.95 3.24 -5.81
N ARG A 44 9.09 3.47 -5.14
CA ARG A 44 9.35 3.07 -3.76
C ARG A 44 9.73 4.29 -2.94
N ILE A 45 9.13 4.42 -1.77
CA ILE A 45 9.52 5.38 -0.74
C ILE A 45 9.98 4.59 0.48
N GLN A 46 11.23 4.83 0.91
CA GLN A 46 11.73 4.34 2.18
C GLN A 46 11.35 5.35 3.25
N PHE A 47 10.54 4.96 4.20
CA PHE A 47 10.15 5.82 5.31
C PHE A 47 11.25 5.83 6.37
N THR A 48 11.75 7.02 6.69
CA THR A 48 12.81 7.28 7.66
C THR A 48 12.36 8.34 8.66
N PRO A 49 12.96 8.43 9.84
CA PRO A 49 12.55 9.41 10.85
C PRO A 49 12.61 10.88 10.40
N ASP A 50 13.46 11.18 9.44
CA ASP A 50 13.69 12.53 8.88
C ASP A 50 12.87 12.82 7.61
N LEU A 51 12.14 11.84 7.08
CA LEU A 51 11.31 12.00 5.88
C LEU A 51 10.19 13.03 6.12
N MET A 52 10.11 14.01 5.25
CA MET A 52 9.10 15.06 5.31
C MET A 52 7.92 14.79 4.37
N PRO A 53 6.71 15.31 4.62
CA PRO A 53 5.57 15.19 3.70
C PRO A 53 5.89 15.65 2.27
N ALA A 54 6.67 16.72 2.10
CA ALA A 54 7.05 17.24 0.80
C ALA A 54 7.95 16.28 0.00
N ASP A 55 8.73 15.43 0.68
CA ASP A 55 9.55 14.40 0.01
C ASP A 55 8.67 13.33 -0.62
N ILE A 56 7.46 13.14 -0.13
CA ILE A 56 6.45 12.20 -0.66
C ILE A 56 5.62 12.86 -1.75
N THR A 57 5.04 14.03 -1.46
CA THR A 57 4.04 14.69 -2.29
C THR A 57 4.62 15.59 -3.37
N GLY A 58 5.87 16.00 -3.21
CA GLY A 58 6.49 17.00 -4.07
C GLY A 58 6.44 18.41 -3.48
N THR A 59 7.13 19.31 -4.15
CA THR A 59 7.32 20.69 -3.68
C THR A 59 7.27 21.70 -4.83
N GLU A 60 6.97 22.96 -4.51
CA GLU A 60 7.14 24.05 -5.48
C GLU A 60 8.54 24.64 -5.38
N VAL A 61 9.17 24.84 -6.51
CA VAL A 61 10.47 25.51 -6.64
C VAL A 61 10.32 26.79 -7.45
N LEU A 62 11.11 27.78 -7.10
CA LEU A 62 11.20 29.01 -7.87
C LEU A 62 12.21 28.81 -9.01
N GLU A 63 11.72 28.79 -10.24
CA GLU A 63 12.57 28.78 -11.44
C GLU A 63 12.68 30.18 -12.04
N GLU A 64 13.90 30.56 -12.42
CA GLU A 64 14.16 31.78 -13.15
C GLU A 64 14.47 31.40 -14.63
N ASP A 65 13.68 31.90 -15.53
CA ASP A 65 13.89 31.65 -16.96
C ASP A 65 15.03 32.50 -17.53
N SER A 66 15.38 32.28 -18.82
CA SER A 66 16.44 33.00 -19.51
C SER A 66 16.17 34.52 -19.68
N SER A 67 14.92 34.98 -19.40
CA SER A 67 14.53 36.36 -19.41
C SER A 67 14.60 37.04 -18.04
N GLY A 68 14.93 36.28 -16.96
CA GLY A 68 14.93 36.77 -15.57
C GLY A 68 13.55 36.73 -14.92
N ALA A 69 12.53 36.19 -15.58
CA ALA A 69 11.21 36.04 -15.00
C ALA A 69 11.20 34.81 -14.04
N ARG A 70 10.63 35.02 -12.85
CA ARG A 70 10.55 34.01 -11.81
C ARG A 70 9.16 33.39 -11.80
N THR A 71 9.11 32.08 -11.96
CA THR A 71 7.88 31.30 -11.92
C THR A 71 7.96 30.19 -10.87
N MET A 72 6.84 29.93 -10.17
CA MET A 72 6.74 28.77 -9.28
C MET A 72 6.37 27.56 -10.11
N ARG A 73 7.21 26.53 -10.02
CA ARG A 73 6.97 25.24 -10.68
C ARG A 73 6.83 24.14 -9.64
N PHE A 74 5.77 23.36 -9.76
CA PHE A 74 5.60 22.15 -8.96
C PHE A 74 6.48 21.00 -9.49
N ILE A 75 7.27 20.41 -8.60
CA ILE A 75 8.02 19.19 -8.87
C ILE A 75 7.30 18.05 -8.16
N PRO A 76 6.68 17.11 -8.91
CA PRO A 76 5.97 15.99 -8.31
C PRO A 76 6.91 15.10 -7.51
N GLY A 77 6.44 14.64 -6.36
CA GLY A 77 7.14 13.67 -5.53
C GLY A 77 6.94 12.22 -6.01
N PRO A 78 7.57 11.27 -5.34
CA PRO A 78 7.50 9.85 -5.73
C PRO A 78 6.10 9.23 -5.59
N ILE A 79 5.15 9.89 -4.94
CA ILE A 79 3.76 9.44 -4.84
C ILE A 79 3.03 9.43 -6.19
N PHE A 80 3.51 10.20 -7.16
CA PHE A 80 2.96 10.23 -8.51
C PHE A 80 3.43 8.99 -9.29
N ALA A 81 2.79 7.86 -8.98
CA ALA A 81 2.96 6.56 -9.60
C ALA A 81 1.66 5.77 -9.48
N ASN A 82 1.49 4.71 -10.27
CA ASN A 82 0.33 3.84 -10.16
C ASN A 82 0.45 2.85 -8.99
N VAL A 83 1.65 2.31 -8.77
CA VAL A 83 1.96 1.37 -7.69
C VAL A 83 3.05 1.96 -6.82
N LEU A 84 2.71 2.24 -5.58
CA LEU A 84 3.64 2.79 -4.60
C LEU A 84 3.95 1.76 -3.52
N LEU A 85 5.23 1.46 -3.30
CA LEU A 85 5.72 0.74 -2.13
C LEU A 85 6.16 1.74 -1.06
N ALA A 86 5.36 1.88 -0.01
CA ALA A 86 5.70 2.65 1.18
C ALA A 86 6.42 1.74 2.19
N ASP A 87 7.74 1.71 2.12
CA ASP A 87 8.54 0.75 2.88
C ASP A 87 8.85 1.28 4.28
N GLU A 88 8.55 0.47 5.31
CA GLU A 88 8.70 0.78 6.73
C GLU A 88 7.92 2.04 7.19
N ILE A 89 6.64 2.12 6.82
CA ILE A 89 5.78 3.29 7.08
C ILE A 89 5.75 3.72 8.56
N ASN A 90 5.96 2.79 9.49
CA ASN A 90 6.00 3.03 10.93
C ASN A 90 7.30 3.70 11.41
N ARG A 91 8.32 3.93 10.58
CA ARG A 91 9.57 4.60 10.96
C ARG A 91 9.52 6.12 10.84
N THR A 92 8.45 6.69 10.34
CA THR A 92 8.32 8.14 10.17
C THR A 92 7.25 8.72 11.09
N PRO A 93 7.35 9.99 11.50
CA PRO A 93 6.35 10.63 12.35
C PRO A 93 4.94 10.65 11.74
N PRO A 94 3.88 10.70 12.56
CA PRO A 94 2.48 10.65 12.12
C PRO A 94 2.10 11.69 11.06
N LYS A 95 2.73 12.88 11.09
CA LYS A 95 2.48 13.93 10.11
C LYS A 95 2.84 13.49 8.68
N THR A 96 3.95 12.78 8.53
CA THR A 96 4.41 12.29 7.22
C THR A 96 3.60 11.07 6.78
N GLN A 97 3.26 10.16 7.72
CA GLN A 97 2.32 9.06 7.46
C GLN A 97 0.98 9.59 6.92
N SER A 98 0.45 10.65 7.54
CA SER A 98 -0.84 11.23 7.17
C SER A 98 -0.86 11.73 5.72
N ALA A 99 0.25 12.24 5.20
CA ALA A 99 0.32 12.70 3.80
C ALA A 99 0.09 11.56 2.80
N LEU A 100 0.66 10.37 3.06
CA LEU A 100 0.39 9.18 2.24
C LEU A 100 -1.05 8.69 2.42
N LEU A 101 -1.52 8.61 3.67
CA LEU A 101 -2.85 8.08 3.98
C LEU A 101 -3.98 8.97 3.46
N GLU A 102 -3.77 10.29 3.39
CA GLU A 102 -4.69 11.23 2.73
C GLU A 102 -4.73 10.95 1.22
N ALA A 103 -3.57 10.81 0.59
CA ALA A 103 -3.49 10.51 -0.83
C ALA A 103 -4.15 9.18 -1.21
N MET A 104 -4.04 8.15 -0.36
CA MET A 104 -4.73 6.85 -0.54
C MET A 104 -6.25 6.98 -0.51
N GLN A 105 -6.78 7.93 0.26
CA GLN A 105 -8.22 8.12 0.41
C GLN A 105 -8.80 9.05 -0.65
N GLU A 106 -8.09 10.15 -0.93
CA GLU A 106 -8.59 11.23 -1.77
C GLU A 106 -8.16 11.10 -3.25
N HIS A 107 -7.24 10.16 -3.56
CA HIS A 107 -6.61 9.97 -4.88
C HIS A 107 -6.03 11.27 -5.46
N GLN A 108 -5.58 12.15 -4.56
CA GLN A 108 -4.94 13.42 -4.87
C GLN A 108 -4.00 13.84 -3.75
N VAL A 109 -3.09 14.74 -4.05
CA VAL A 109 -2.25 15.40 -3.06
C VAL A 109 -2.49 16.90 -3.06
N THR A 110 -2.35 17.51 -1.88
CA THR A 110 -2.39 18.96 -1.75
C THR A 110 -0.98 19.47 -1.47
N ALA A 111 -0.42 20.23 -2.40
CA ALA A 111 0.89 20.85 -2.25
C ALA A 111 0.78 22.35 -2.54
N ALA A 112 1.40 23.19 -1.70
CA ALA A 112 1.37 24.65 -1.81
C ALA A 112 -0.05 25.26 -2.03
N GLY A 113 -1.06 24.68 -1.42
CA GLY A 113 -2.46 25.11 -1.51
C GLY A 113 -3.18 24.70 -2.82
N ARG A 114 -2.54 23.93 -3.69
CA ARG A 114 -3.13 23.40 -4.91
C ARG A 114 -3.34 21.89 -4.80
N ARG A 115 -4.37 21.39 -5.49
CA ARG A 115 -4.69 19.96 -5.57
C ARG A 115 -4.13 19.39 -6.86
N TYR A 116 -3.46 18.27 -6.75
CA TYR A 116 -2.88 17.52 -7.85
C TYR A 116 -3.47 16.11 -7.81
N PRO A 117 -4.29 15.70 -8.80
CA PRO A 117 -4.83 14.35 -8.87
C PRO A 117 -3.70 13.34 -9.10
N LEU A 118 -3.87 12.14 -8.57
CA LEU A 118 -3.01 10.99 -8.88
C LEU A 118 -3.59 10.25 -10.08
N ASP A 119 -2.70 9.68 -10.90
CA ASP A 119 -3.12 8.87 -12.05
C ASP A 119 -3.68 7.53 -11.59
N GLU A 120 -4.84 7.16 -12.14
CA GLU A 120 -5.48 5.88 -11.87
C GLU A 120 -5.01 4.77 -12.84
N PRO A 121 -4.94 3.53 -12.38
CA PRO A 121 -5.17 3.04 -11.01
C PRO A 121 -4.05 3.47 -10.06
N PHE A 122 -4.41 3.85 -8.83
CA PHE A 122 -3.46 4.16 -7.75
C PHE A 122 -3.55 3.10 -6.65
N PHE A 123 -2.45 2.43 -6.36
CA PHE A 123 -2.38 1.32 -5.42
C PHE A 123 -1.17 1.44 -4.50
N VAL A 124 -1.39 1.36 -3.20
CA VAL A 124 -0.34 1.45 -2.19
C VAL A 124 -0.16 0.11 -1.47
N LEU A 125 1.08 -0.35 -1.47
CA LEU A 125 1.54 -1.38 -0.54
C LEU A 125 2.44 -0.72 0.50
N ALA A 126 1.98 -0.70 1.74
CA ALA A 126 2.80 -0.26 2.86
C ALA A 126 3.47 -1.48 3.51
N THR A 127 4.68 -1.31 4.04
CA THR A 127 5.31 -2.36 4.85
C THR A 127 5.52 -1.90 6.28
N GLN A 128 5.45 -2.85 7.20
CA GLN A 128 5.85 -2.68 8.59
C GLN A 128 6.80 -3.80 9.00
N ASN A 129 7.80 -3.44 9.80
CA ASN A 129 8.64 -4.42 10.46
C ASN A 129 8.18 -4.55 11.93
N PRO A 130 7.60 -5.68 12.33
CA PRO A 130 7.10 -5.85 13.70
C PRO A 130 8.21 -6.06 14.73
N ILE A 131 9.43 -6.35 14.30
CA ILE A 131 10.56 -6.67 15.20
C ILE A 131 11.23 -5.39 15.70
N GLU A 132 11.28 -4.35 14.87
CA GLU A 132 11.89 -3.06 15.22
C GLU A 132 10.84 -2.17 15.91
N MET A 133 10.83 -2.21 17.25
CA MET A 133 9.92 -1.38 18.07
C MET A 133 10.52 -0.03 18.42
N GLU A 134 11.86 0.07 18.53
CA GLU A 134 12.56 1.27 18.92
C GLU A 134 12.58 2.31 17.80
N GLY A 135 12.18 3.54 18.10
CA GLY A 135 12.12 4.63 17.12
C GLY A 135 11.00 4.49 16.10
N THR A 136 9.94 3.71 16.37
CA THR A 136 8.79 3.56 15.49
C THR A 136 7.55 4.31 15.99
N TYR A 137 6.67 4.64 15.05
CA TYR A 137 5.37 5.28 15.28
C TYR A 137 4.28 4.34 14.72
N PRO A 138 3.62 3.56 15.58
CA PRO A 138 2.58 2.65 15.12
C PRO A 138 1.44 3.41 14.44
N LEU A 139 0.88 2.82 13.40
CA LEU A 139 -0.32 3.36 12.76
C LEU A 139 -1.52 3.23 13.71
N PRO A 140 -2.27 4.31 13.97
CA PRO A 140 -3.53 4.23 14.68
C PRO A 140 -4.54 3.30 13.98
N GLU A 141 -5.42 2.64 14.73
CA GLU A 141 -6.42 1.70 14.18
C GLU A 141 -7.27 2.32 13.07
N ALA A 142 -7.73 3.56 13.26
CA ALA A 142 -8.48 4.30 12.23
C ALA A 142 -7.71 4.51 10.91
N GLN A 143 -6.39 4.39 10.93
CA GLN A 143 -5.55 4.47 9.74
C GLN A 143 -5.31 3.09 9.11
N LEU A 144 -5.36 2.02 9.91
CA LEU A 144 -5.28 0.64 9.43
C LEU A 144 -6.50 0.26 8.58
N ASP A 145 -7.66 0.84 8.83
CA ASP A 145 -8.90 0.64 8.06
C ASP A 145 -8.78 1.03 6.56
N ARG A 146 -7.74 1.78 6.19
CA ARG A 146 -7.47 2.12 4.79
C ARG A 146 -6.83 0.98 4.00
N PHE A 147 -6.38 -0.05 4.69
CA PHE A 147 -5.80 -1.24 4.07
C PHE A 147 -6.82 -2.37 4.04
N MET A 148 -7.10 -2.91 2.85
CA MET A 148 -8.01 -4.03 2.67
C MET A 148 -7.52 -5.29 3.39
N PHE A 149 -6.21 -5.53 3.36
CA PHE A 149 -5.57 -6.64 4.05
C PHE A 149 -4.33 -6.17 4.82
N ASN A 150 -4.12 -6.78 5.98
CA ASN A 150 -2.83 -6.89 6.62
C ASN A 150 -2.27 -8.29 6.31
N VAL A 151 -1.32 -8.35 5.39
CA VAL A 151 -0.73 -9.59 4.88
C VAL A 151 0.52 -9.92 5.67
N LEU A 152 0.49 -11.00 6.42
CA LEU A 152 1.65 -11.49 7.15
C LEU A 152 2.59 -12.24 6.20
N ILE A 153 3.86 -11.82 6.20
CA ILE A 153 4.92 -12.48 5.45
C ILE A 153 5.84 -13.14 6.46
N GLU A 154 5.79 -14.45 6.50
CA GLU A 154 6.61 -15.28 7.36
C GLU A 154 7.88 -15.75 6.62
N TYR A 155 8.85 -16.26 7.37
CA TYR A 155 10.02 -16.91 6.79
C TYR A 155 9.59 -18.16 6.00
N LEU A 156 10.37 -18.47 4.98
CA LEU A 156 10.16 -19.67 4.18
C LEU A 156 10.56 -20.92 4.98
N SER A 157 10.08 -22.08 4.53
CA SER A 157 10.62 -23.37 4.99
C SER A 157 12.06 -23.56 4.49
N GLU A 158 12.86 -24.38 5.16
CA GLU A 158 14.23 -24.69 4.74
C GLU A 158 14.30 -25.20 3.29
N ASP A 159 13.34 -26.01 2.88
CA ASP A 159 13.23 -26.52 1.50
C ASP A 159 12.99 -25.38 0.49
N ASP A 160 12.13 -24.42 0.81
CA ASP A 160 11.83 -23.29 -0.05
C ASP A 160 12.98 -22.28 -0.08
N GLU A 161 13.67 -22.05 1.05
CA GLU A 161 14.89 -21.24 1.09
C GLU A 161 16.01 -21.86 0.24
N THR A 162 16.22 -23.15 0.36
CA THR A 162 17.18 -23.90 -0.46
C THR A 162 16.87 -23.78 -1.95
N ARG A 163 15.59 -23.86 -2.30
CA ARG A 163 15.12 -23.65 -3.68
C ARG A 163 15.40 -22.25 -4.18
N VAL A 164 15.15 -21.22 -3.35
CA VAL A 164 15.46 -19.82 -3.70
C VAL A 164 16.95 -19.66 -3.96
N VAL A 165 17.80 -20.16 -3.07
CA VAL A 165 19.27 -20.07 -3.23
C VAL A 165 19.73 -20.74 -4.53
N THR A 166 19.26 -21.96 -4.81
CA THR A 166 19.65 -22.70 -6.01
C THR A 166 19.17 -22.04 -7.31
N GLN A 167 17.98 -21.47 -7.32
CA GLN A 167 17.42 -20.79 -8.49
C GLN A 167 18.04 -19.42 -8.75
N THR A 168 18.36 -18.66 -7.71
CA THR A 168 18.92 -17.31 -7.87
C THR A 168 20.41 -17.29 -8.20
N THR A 169 21.10 -18.38 -7.95
CA THR A 169 22.56 -18.53 -8.25
C THR A 169 22.83 -19.16 -9.61
N SER A 170 21.83 -19.75 -10.29
CA SER A 170 22.03 -20.46 -11.56
C SER A 170 21.88 -19.54 -12.77
N GLU A 171 20.71 -18.99 -13.00
CA GLU A 171 20.44 -18.13 -14.16
C GLU A 171 19.63 -16.89 -13.76
N ARG A 172 19.83 -15.78 -14.50
CA ARG A 172 18.97 -14.62 -14.32
C ARG A 172 17.56 -14.94 -14.82
N PRO A 173 16.51 -14.69 -14.03
CA PRO A 173 15.15 -14.90 -14.50
C PRO A 173 14.87 -14.05 -15.74
N ALA A 174 14.09 -14.60 -16.66
CA ALA A 174 13.62 -13.86 -17.82
C ALA A 174 12.86 -12.59 -17.39
N PRO A 175 12.97 -11.49 -18.14
CA PRO A 175 12.20 -10.29 -17.84
C PRO A 175 10.70 -10.58 -17.89
N VAL A 176 9.98 -10.04 -16.91
CA VAL A 176 8.52 -10.17 -16.84
C VAL A 176 7.92 -9.37 -18.01
N GLN A 177 7.08 -10.03 -18.79
CA GLN A 177 6.32 -9.36 -19.85
C GLN A 177 4.96 -8.91 -19.29
N PRO A 178 4.51 -7.69 -19.61
CA PRO A 178 3.17 -7.24 -19.24
C PRO A 178 2.10 -8.17 -19.82
N LEU A 179 1.13 -8.54 -19.01
CA LEU A 179 -0.04 -9.32 -19.41
C LEU A 179 -1.28 -8.44 -19.61
N PHE A 180 -1.35 -7.34 -18.86
CA PHE A 180 -2.44 -6.39 -18.82
C PHE A 180 -1.87 -4.97 -18.76
N ASN A 181 -2.74 -3.97 -18.84
CA ASN A 181 -2.40 -2.56 -18.63
C ASN A 181 -3.30 -1.95 -17.54
N GLY A 182 -3.03 -0.70 -17.18
CA GLY A 182 -3.80 0.02 -16.16
C GLY A 182 -5.28 0.15 -16.50
N GLN A 183 -5.64 0.33 -17.78
CA GLN A 183 -7.03 0.40 -18.20
C GLN A 183 -7.78 -0.92 -17.96
N THR A 184 -7.15 -2.06 -18.27
CA THR A 184 -7.71 -3.37 -17.97
C THR A 184 -7.92 -3.57 -16.47
N LEU A 185 -7.03 -3.05 -15.63
CA LEU A 185 -7.20 -3.12 -14.18
C LEU A 185 -8.41 -2.33 -13.71
N LEU A 186 -8.64 -1.13 -14.25
CA LEU A 186 -9.83 -0.33 -13.95
C LEU A 186 -11.13 -1.05 -14.40
N GLU A 187 -11.10 -1.72 -15.53
CA GLU A 187 -12.23 -2.55 -15.99
C GLU A 187 -12.51 -3.71 -15.02
N PHE A 188 -11.48 -4.34 -14.45
CA PHE A 188 -11.66 -5.35 -13.41
C PHE A 188 -12.29 -4.76 -12.14
N HIS A 189 -11.91 -3.56 -11.71
CA HIS A 189 -12.56 -2.88 -10.58
C HIS A 189 -14.06 -2.73 -10.81
N GLU A 190 -14.46 -2.33 -12.03
CA GLU A 190 -15.89 -2.21 -12.39
C GLU A 190 -16.61 -3.56 -12.41
N VAL A 191 -15.97 -4.61 -12.90
CA VAL A 191 -16.54 -5.97 -12.88
C VAL A 191 -16.74 -6.46 -11.45
N VAL A 192 -15.74 -6.29 -10.58
CA VAL A 192 -15.83 -6.68 -9.15
C VAL A 192 -16.99 -5.98 -8.45
N ARG A 193 -17.16 -4.66 -8.69
CA ARG A 193 -18.28 -3.88 -8.11
C ARG A 193 -19.66 -4.33 -8.57
N ARG A 194 -19.78 -4.94 -9.74
CA ARG A 194 -21.05 -5.44 -10.29
C ARG A 194 -21.40 -6.84 -9.82
N VAL A 195 -20.51 -7.54 -9.12
CA VAL A 195 -20.82 -8.87 -8.56
C VAL A 195 -21.86 -8.69 -7.46
N PRO A 196 -23.08 -9.26 -7.62
CA PRO A 196 -24.11 -9.12 -6.60
C PRO A 196 -23.74 -9.92 -5.37
N ILE A 197 -23.98 -9.33 -4.19
CA ILE A 197 -23.85 -10.01 -2.91
C ILE A 197 -25.24 -10.46 -2.42
N ALA A 198 -25.40 -11.71 -2.05
CA ALA A 198 -26.62 -12.20 -1.43
C ALA A 198 -26.83 -11.54 -0.06
N GLU A 199 -28.08 -11.21 0.28
CA GLU A 199 -28.42 -10.53 1.53
C GLU A 199 -27.92 -11.30 2.76
N GLU A 200 -28.00 -12.63 2.75
CA GLU A 200 -27.52 -13.50 3.82
C GLU A 200 -26.01 -13.35 4.05
N VAL A 201 -25.22 -13.25 2.97
CA VAL A 201 -23.76 -13.05 3.05
C VAL A 201 -23.45 -11.67 3.58
N ALA A 202 -24.13 -10.63 3.12
CA ALA A 202 -23.98 -9.27 3.64
C ALA A 202 -24.34 -9.21 5.13
N ARG A 203 -25.44 -9.84 5.53
CA ARG A 203 -25.89 -9.94 6.93
C ARG A 203 -24.90 -10.71 7.81
N TYR A 204 -24.30 -11.77 7.27
CA TYR A 204 -23.24 -12.51 7.97
C TYR A 204 -22.02 -11.64 8.23
N ALA A 205 -21.53 -10.90 7.22
CA ALA A 205 -20.40 -9.99 7.36
C ALA A 205 -20.67 -8.88 8.38
N VAL A 206 -21.87 -8.28 8.35
CA VAL A 206 -22.30 -7.27 9.33
C VAL A 206 -22.34 -7.83 10.76
N ARG A 207 -22.88 -9.05 10.94
CA ARG A 207 -22.91 -9.71 12.26
C ARG A 207 -21.51 -10.01 12.79
N LEU A 208 -20.60 -10.45 11.91
CA LEU A 208 -19.22 -10.71 12.30
C LEU A 208 -18.53 -9.42 12.78
N ALA A 209 -18.66 -8.34 12.01
CA ALA A 209 -18.13 -7.04 12.40
C ALA A 209 -18.79 -6.47 13.67
N ALA A 210 -20.10 -6.67 13.86
CA ALA A 210 -20.80 -6.24 15.07
C ALA A 210 -20.33 -7.02 16.31
N ALA A 211 -20.10 -8.32 16.17
CA ALA A 211 -19.61 -9.17 17.27
C ALA A 211 -18.19 -8.81 17.76
N SER A 212 -17.40 -8.09 16.96
CA SER A 212 -16.08 -7.60 17.37
C SER A 212 -16.10 -6.26 18.11
N ARG A 213 -17.27 -5.64 18.29
CA ARG A 213 -17.39 -4.33 18.96
C ARG A 213 -17.62 -4.51 20.47
N PRO A 214 -16.73 -3.98 21.34
CA PRO A 214 -16.89 -4.08 22.78
C PRO A 214 -18.19 -3.41 23.27
N GLY A 215 -18.78 -3.97 24.34
CA GLY A 215 -19.94 -3.38 25.04
C GLY A 215 -21.28 -3.45 24.31
N GLN A 216 -21.39 -4.16 23.20
CA GLN A 216 -22.65 -4.36 22.48
C GLN A 216 -23.36 -5.67 22.89
N ALA A 217 -24.69 -5.67 22.78
CA ALA A 217 -25.47 -6.88 23.03
C ALA A 217 -25.11 -8.00 22.05
N GLY A 218 -24.70 -9.16 22.57
CA GLY A 218 -24.27 -10.31 21.76
C GLY A 218 -22.77 -10.36 21.43
N THR A 219 -21.98 -9.39 21.93
CA THR A 219 -20.52 -9.44 21.85
C THR A 219 -20.01 -10.55 22.75
N PRO A 220 -19.12 -11.45 22.26
CA PRO A 220 -18.48 -12.48 23.08
C PRO A 220 -17.68 -11.89 24.24
N ASP A 221 -17.66 -12.57 25.39
CA ASP A 221 -17.01 -12.06 26.61
C ASP A 221 -15.51 -11.75 26.39
N PHE A 222 -14.81 -12.58 25.61
CA PHE A 222 -13.39 -12.36 25.31
C PHE A 222 -13.14 -11.05 24.54
N ILE A 223 -14.09 -10.59 23.74
CA ILE A 223 -13.94 -9.28 23.05
C ILE A 223 -13.98 -8.14 24.09
N ASN A 224 -14.89 -8.19 25.07
CA ASN A 224 -14.94 -7.18 26.11
C ASN A 224 -13.73 -7.19 27.04
N GLU A 225 -13.00 -8.33 27.10
CA GLU A 225 -11.80 -8.48 27.92
C GLU A 225 -10.52 -7.98 27.21
N TYR A 226 -10.42 -8.24 25.90
CA TYR A 226 -9.17 -8.00 25.16
C TYR A 226 -9.23 -6.86 24.14
N VAL A 227 -10.40 -6.30 23.86
CA VAL A 227 -10.58 -5.16 22.93
C VAL A 227 -11.10 -3.96 23.71
N SER A 228 -10.30 -2.90 23.75
CA SER A 228 -10.63 -1.64 24.45
C SER A 228 -10.93 -0.51 23.47
#